data_de82eca9b13cb8d9a9d66d323a276408
#
_entry.id   de82eca9b13cb8d9a9d66d323a276408
#
_cell.length_a   1.000
_cell.length_b   1.000
_cell.length_c   1.000
_cell.angle_alpha   90.00
_cell.angle_beta   90.00
_cell.angle_gamma   90.00
#
_symmetry.space_group_name_H-M   'P 1'
#
loop_
_entity.id
_entity.type
_entity.pdbx_description
1 polymer ?
#
loop_
_entity_poly.entity_id
_entity_poly.type
_entity_poly.pdbx_seq_one_letter_code
_entity_poly.pdbx_strand_id
1 'polypeptide(L)'
;MWTVWVNSKIAIAITALFFVSGGLACDFVTGRSTDENTLMNIGNFSTVVPVNTAGDTQSVFSADGNISGTLTVVVDSVDTPNGLPRFCTSGCAETIYASGITDVLFNSVVKEDLLTTEPMLALSYEVGPGLDFTMLKLREDVQFHGGYGEMKAGDVKFSFDDANSGSTPASIHGQSRAFAALIGNIEVVDDHTLKVNYGSLDSRGPLHHFSLFWKTAGIVSSEVFHEHGSSDMQNIYVGVGAFENEEWSRNGKIVGHAFVDYWGASLGQGPFVEKVIFLEVPEASARLAMLESGESQIAQVQSKDYSSLLEKGFTPNKRAQHNIIHNVSMVGNYWEKYNPMDDSVLDRRRDKSLPWVGDPFENGIYDENSKSMVNSKKVRNALAWSIDRQVLLDDVLDGHGYVNHQPYLSVNNNNYIDEWGWGLDYEKGKELLADAGYGSGFSLDLWTGPSGISSELGEWLGRAWHKNLGINVNLIDTAYEVYRPGLVARTSKLPGINACREENHSNLPYDWAHGFDVSSFSSGRYGAGQEVPYATKTFELMLGELDIGVRKGLASEFFGENRVWANCIGIVEEQLWPFSDPKTVVGWDQRPTAVQNLAGINNVRTVALK
;
A
#
# COMPACT_ATOMS: atom_id res chain seq x y z
N MET A 1 -46.67 -22.65 -16.59
CA MET A 1 -47.69 -22.64 -15.52
C MET A 1 -47.03 -22.87 -14.21
N TRP A 2 -47.31 -21.97 -13.30
CA TRP A 2 -46.98 -21.81 -11.86
C TRP A 2 -45.71 -21.08 -11.54
N THR A 3 -45.93 -19.80 -11.35
CA THR A 3 -45.15 -18.78 -10.63
C THR A 3 -45.33 -18.98 -9.13
N VAL A 4 -44.27 -18.93 -8.33
CA VAL A 4 -44.38 -18.65 -6.89
C VAL A 4 -43.35 -17.61 -6.52
N TRP A 5 -43.85 -16.44 -6.19
CA TRP A 5 -43.15 -15.36 -5.48
C TRP A 5 -43.06 -15.71 -4.00
N VAL A 6 -41.92 -15.55 -3.36
CA VAL A 6 -41.85 -15.41 -1.92
C VAL A 6 -40.96 -14.22 -1.58
N ASN A 7 -41.61 -13.14 -1.17
CA ASN A 7 -41.03 -12.05 -0.40
C ASN A 7 -40.84 -12.52 1.05
N SER A 8 -39.67 -12.35 1.64
CA SER A 8 -39.56 -12.34 3.09
C SER A 8 -38.59 -11.25 3.55
N LYS A 9 -39.17 -10.15 4.01
CA LYS A 9 -38.51 -9.17 4.89
C LYS A 9 -38.35 -9.85 6.27
N ILE A 10 -37.13 -10.02 6.74
CA ILE A 10 -36.87 -10.42 8.12
C ILE A 10 -36.56 -9.14 8.89
N ALA A 11 -37.47 -8.77 9.77
CA ALA A 11 -37.25 -7.78 10.81
C ALA A 11 -36.62 -8.48 12.02
N ILE A 12 -35.46 -8.08 12.43
CA ILE A 12 -34.81 -8.58 13.66
C ILE A 12 -35.25 -7.67 14.80
N ALA A 13 -36.03 -8.23 15.71
CA ALA A 13 -36.39 -7.61 16.97
C ALA A 13 -35.34 -7.99 18.03
N ILE A 14 -34.66 -7.00 18.59
CA ILE A 14 -33.74 -7.18 19.72
C ILE A 14 -34.56 -7.23 20.99
N THR A 15 -34.61 -8.38 21.67
CA THR A 15 -35.16 -8.54 22.99
C THR A 15 -34.04 -8.55 24.01
N ALA A 16 -33.95 -7.51 24.82
CA ALA A 16 -33.03 -7.45 25.96
C ALA A 16 -33.56 -8.33 27.10
N LEU A 17 -32.79 -9.30 27.54
CA LEU A 17 -33.00 -10.03 28.79
C LEU A 17 -32.02 -9.53 29.85
N PHE A 18 -32.57 -8.93 30.90
CA PHE A 18 -31.85 -8.64 32.14
C PHE A 18 -31.73 -9.92 32.99
N PHE A 19 -30.51 -10.26 33.36
CA PHE A 19 -30.26 -11.13 34.51
C PHE A 19 -29.53 -10.36 35.62
N VAL A 20 -30.15 -10.29 36.78
CA VAL A 20 -29.58 -9.78 38.02
C VAL A 20 -29.07 -10.96 38.85
N SER A 21 -27.82 -10.94 39.27
CA SER A 21 -27.33 -11.54 40.52
C SER A 21 -25.89 -11.05 40.73
N GLY A 22 -25.66 -10.19 41.70
CA GLY A 22 -25.25 -10.54 43.03
C GLY A 22 -23.74 -10.39 43.23
N GLY A 23 -23.26 -9.18 43.56
CA GLY A 23 -22.32 -8.86 44.62
C GLY A 23 -20.87 -9.32 44.57
N LEU A 24 -19.97 -8.34 44.42
CA LEU A 24 -18.86 -8.09 45.36
C LEU A 24 -18.20 -6.76 45.00
N ALA A 25 -18.11 -5.89 46.00
CA ALA A 25 -17.60 -4.53 45.91
C ALA A 25 -16.08 -4.51 45.83
N CYS A 26 -15.55 -3.62 44.99
CA CYS A 26 -14.29 -2.93 45.22
C CYS A 26 -14.47 -1.47 44.83
N ASP A 27 -14.19 -0.60 45.76
CA ASP A 27 -14.30 0.85 45.68
C ASP A 27 -13.38 1.41 44.58
N PHE A 28 -13.99 2.14 43.64
CA PHE A 28 -13.25 3.14 42.85
C PHE A 28 -13.91 4.51 43.04
N VAL A 29 -13.08 5.45 43.42
CA VAL A 29 -13.35 6.84 43.73
C VAL A 29 -14.08 7.52 42.57
N THR A 30 -15.30 7.95 42.81
CA THR A 30 -16.12 8.77 41.92
C THR A 30 -15.69 10.24 42.03
N GLY A 31 -15.02 10.72 40.97
CA GLY A 31 -14.89 12.16 40.69
C GLY A 31 -15.63 12.46 39.40
N ARG A 32 -16.95 12.54 39.42
CA ARG A 32 -17.74 13.12 38.32
C ARG A 32 -17.84 14.62 38.55
N SER A 33 -17.15 15.41 37.75
CA SER A 33 -17.57 16.78 37.48
C SER A 33 -18.56 16.72 36.32
N THR A 34 -19.76 17.17 36.55
CA THR A 34 -20.79 17.40 35.54
C THR A 34 -20.43 18.67 34.78
N ASP A 35 -19.71 18.54 33.66
CA ASP A 35 -19.71 19.53 32.61
C ASP A 35 -20.53 18.97 31.44
N GLU A 36 -21.79 19.40 31.42
CA GLU A 36 -22.73 19.23 30.30
C GLU A 36 -22.30 20.10 29.11
N ASN A 37 -21.14 19.88 28.52
CA ASN A 37 -20.78 20.48 27.22
C ASN A 37 -19.62 19.74 26.52
N THR A 38 -19.48 18.46 26.76
CA THR A 38 -18.67 17.61 25.89
C THR A 38 -19.61 16.77 25.02
N LEU A 39 -20.49 17.42 24.25
CA LEU A 39 -20.78 16.92 22.92
C LEU A 39 -19.42 16.95 22.22
N MET A 40 -18.71 15.81 22.20
CA MET A 40 -17.60 15.63 21.28
C MET A 40 -18.12 16.11 19.93
N ASN A 41 -17.53 17.17 19.46
CA ASN A 41 -17.55 17.52 18.09
C ASN A 41 -17.13 16.27 17.33
N ILE A 42 -18.10 15.48 16.88
CA ILE A 42 -17.93 14.59 15.75
C ILE A 42 -17.54 15.59 14.68
N GLY A 43 -16.22 15.75 14.48
CA GLY A 43 -15.68 16.77 13.62
C GLY A 43 -16.48 16.68 12.34
N ASN A 44 -17.11 17.76 11.97
CA ASN A 44 -17.81 17.89 10.72
C ASN A 44 -16.89 17.33 9.64
N PHE A 45 -17.11 16.08 9.22
CA PHE A 45 -16.53 15.53 8.00
C PHE A 45 -17.14 16.23 6.76
N SER A 46 -17.90 17.27 6.95
CA SER A 46 -18.18 18.30 5.99
C SER A 46 -16.98 19.27 5.98
N THR A 47 -15.79 18.74 5.72
CA THR A 47 -14.67 19.60 5.39
C THR A 47 -14.76 19.91 3.90
N VAL A 48 -15.47 20.99 3.57
CA VAL A 48 -14.96 21.85 2.52
C VAL A 48 -13.55 22.18 2.98
N VAL A 49 -12.54 21.49 2.45
CA VAL A 49 -11.14 21.88 2.64
C VAL A 49 -11.02 23.17 1.87
N PRO A 50 -11.04 24.36 2.55
CA PRO A 50 -10.89 25.60 1.84
C PRO A 50 -9.54 25.50 1.15
N VAL A 51 -9.52 25.80 -0.13
CA VAL A 51 -8.29 26.12 -0.85
C VAL A 51 -7.62 27.20 -0.01
N ASN A 52 -6.56 26.87 0.70
CA ASN A 52 -5.65 27.85 1.19
C ASN A 52 -5.06 28.49 -0.06
N THR A 53 -5.68 29.60 -0.49
CA THR A 53 -5.09 30.47 -1.48
C THR A 53 -3.71 30.84 -0.96
N ALA A 54 -2.68 30.27 -1.58
CA ALA A 54 -1.30 30.73 -1.59
C ALA A 54 -0.83 31.42 -0.27
N GLY A 55 -0.78 30.69 0.83
CA GLY A 55 -0.23 31.23 2.07
C GLY A 55 0.34 30.09 2.89
N ASP A 56 1.51 29.60 2.49
CA ASP A 56 2.59 28.89 3.15
C ASP A 56 3.30 27.84 2.28
N THR A 57 3.06 27.81 0.99
CA THR A 57 4.13 27.37 0.09
C THR A 57 5.11 28.53 0.00
N GLN A 58 6.01 28.65 0.97
CA GLN A 58 7.29 29.25 0.61
C GLN A 58 7.76 28.44 -0.59
N SER A 59 7.70 29.09 -1.76
CA SER A 59 8.38 28.60 -2.94
C SER A 59 9.84 28.43 -2.54
N VAL A 60 10.24 27.19 -2.21
CA VAL A 60 11.60 26.86 -1.81
C VAL A 60 12.54 27.18 -2.98
N PHE A 61 11.98 27.52 -4.12
CA PHE A 61 12.68 27.79 -5.36
C PHE A 61 12.14 29.05 -6.04
N SER A 62 12.90 30.12 -5.96
CA SER A 62 12.93 31.08 -7.04
C SER A 62 13.85 30.51 -8.13
N ALA A 63 13.39 29.54 -8.89
CA ALA A 63 13.95 29.33 -10.20
C ALA A 63 13.62 30.59 -11.00
N ASP A 64 14.62 31.17 -11.65
CA ASP A 64 14.46 32.37 -12.50
C ASP A 64 13.57 32.13 -13.73
N GLY A 65 12.55 31.27 -13.61
CA GLY A 65 11.54 30.98 -14.62
C GLY A 65 12.02 30.21 -15.86
N ASN A 66 13.28 29.83 -15.94
CA ASN A 66 13.81 29.10 -17.08
C ASN A 66 13.71 27.58 -16.86
N ILE A 67 12.84 26.94 -17.64
CA ILE A 67 12.81 25.50 -17.81
C ILE A 67 14.07 25.12 -18.62
N SER A 68 15.01 24.36 -18.03
CA SER A 68 16.24 24.01 -18.75
C SER A 68 16.88 22.72 -18.21
N GLY A 69 17.66 22.08 -19.06
CA GLY A 69 18.45 20.92 -18.73
C GLY A 69 17.69 19.60 -18.76
N THR A 70 18.44 18.53 -18.64
CA THR A 70 17.92 17.15 -18.62
C THR A 70 18.18 16.53 -17.26
N LEU A 71 17.13 16.06 -16.62
CA LEU A 71 17.19 15.28 -15.40
C LEU A 71 17.21 13.79 -15.74
N THR A 72 18.28 13.11 -15.38
CA THR A 72 18.36 11.64 -15.45
C THR A 72 18.19 11.04 -14.06
N VAL A 73 17.24 10.13 -13.97
CA VAL A 73 16.89 9.37 -12.76
C VAL A 73 17.14 7.89 -13.05
N VAL A 74 17.94 7.20 -12.24
CA VAL A 74 18.18 5.76 -12.40
C VAL A 74 17.44 4.96 -11.33
N VAL A 75 16.70 3.95 -11.78
CA VAL A 75 15.87 3.08 -10.95
C VAL A 75 16.09 1.61 -11.34
N ASP A 76 15.67 0.69 -10.48
CA ASP A 76 15.78 -0.75 -10.75
C ASP A 76 14.80 -1.24 -11.81
N SER A 77 13.62 -0.62 -11.91
CA SER A 77 12.60 -0.93 -12.90
C SER A 77 11.74 0.29 -13.23
N VAL A 78 11.33 0.43 -14.49
CA VAL A 78 10.31 1.41 -14.92
C VAL A 78 8.96 0.77 -15.22
N ASP A 79 8.82 -0.52 -14.93
CA ASP A 79 7.62 -1.33 -15.14
C ASP A 79 7.12 -1.39 -16.61
N THR A 80 6.05 -2.10 -16.81
CA THR A 80 5.46 -2.30 -18.15
C THR A 80 4.60 -1.10 -18.52
N PRO A 81 4.89 -0.46 -19.66
CA PRO A 81 4.13 0.68 -20.12
C PRO A 81 2.67 0.33 -20.42
N ASN A 82 1.76 1.20 -20.02
CA ASN A 82 0.37 1.13 -20.45
C ASN A 82 -0.34 2.48 -20.33
N GLY A 83 -1.01 2.90 -21.39
CA GLY A 83 -1.77 4.15 -21.45
C GLY A 83 -3.20 4.04 -20.90
N LEU A 84 -3.68 2.84 -20.54
CA LEU A 84 -5.03 2.64 -19.99
C LEU A 84 -5.00 2.20 -18.53
N PRO A 85 -5.81 2.81 -17.67
CA PRO A 85 -5.89 2.43 -16.25
C PRO A 85 -6.15 0.94 -16.02
N ARG A 86 -7.02 0.29 -16.82
CA ARG A 86 -7.35 -1.14 -16.68
C ARG A 86 -6.15 -2.08 -16.74
N PHE A 87 -5.10 -1.70 -17.44
CA PHE A 87 -3.89 -2.50 -17.59
C PHE A 87 -2.73 -2.04 -16.71
N CYS A 88 -2.92 -0.90 -16.02
CA CYS A 88 -1.90 -0.32 -15.16
C CYS A 88 -1.85 -1.08 -13.83
N THR A 89 -0.91 -2.00 -13.69
CA THR A 89 -0.63 -2.69 -12.43
C THR A 89 -0.10 -1.72 -11.37
N SER A 90 0.17 -2.20 -10.19
CA SER A 90 0.66 -1.35 -9.10
C SER A 90 1.93 -0.58 -9.44
N GLY A 91 2.90 -1.23 -10.09
CA GLY A 91 4.17 -0.59 -10.47
C GLY A 91 3.98 0.44 -11.59
N CYS A 92 3.13 0.15 -12.58
CA CYS A 92 2.78 1.11 -13.63
C CYS A 92 2.21 2.40 -13.03
N ALA A 93 1.29 2.32 -12.05
CA ALA A 93 0.71 3.50 -11.41
C ALA A 93 1.77 4.34 -10.67
N GLU A 94 2.72 3.69 -10.00
CA GLU A 94 3.84 4.37 -9.35
C GLU A 94 4.72 5.09 -10.37
N THR A 95 5.04 4.41 -11.45
CA THR A 95 5.94 4.89 -12.50
C THR A 95 5.37 6.09 -13.25
N ILE A 96 4.09 6.04 -13.65
CA ILE A 96 3.43 7.14 -14.37
C ILE A 96 3.42 8.42 -13.52
N TYR A 97 3.15 8.28 -12.23
CA TYR A 97 3.16 9.43 -11.34
C TYR A 97 4.57 9.93 -11.02
N ALA A 98 5.50 9.03 -10.70
CA ALA A 98 6.88 9.40 -10.39
C ALA A 98 7.56 10.12 -11.57
N SER A 99 7.27 9.70 -12.81
CA SER A 99 7.77 10.34 -14.03
C SER A 99 7.10 11.67 -14.34
N GLY A 100 5.98 12.00 -13.69
CA GLY A 100 5.23 13.24 -13.92
C GLY A 100 4.44 13.27 -15.22
N ILE A 101 4.14 12.11 -15.84
CA ILE A 101 3.31 12.02 -17.05
C ILE A 101 1.85 12.28 -16.74
N THR A 102 1.35 11.83 -15.59
CA THR A 102 -0.02 12.09 -15.15
C THR A 102 -0.05 12.61 -13.72
N ASP A 103 -1.17 13.21 -13.38
CA ASP A 103 -1.50 13.57 -12.01
C ASP A 103 -2.77 12.83 -11.55
N VAL A 104 -3.06 12.94 -10.26
CA VAL A 104 -4.18 12.29 -9.58
C VAL A 104 -5.08 13.33 -8.93
N LEU A 105 -6.23 12.92 -8.41
CA LEU A 105 -7.19 13.85 -7.82
C LEU A 105 -6.64 14.59 -6.60
N PHE A 106 -5.98 13.86 -5.70
CA PHE A 106 -5.36 14.42 -4.50
C PHE A 106 -3.96 13.84 -4.27
N ASN A 107 -3.05 14.65 -3.79
CA ASN A 107 -1.83 14.17 -3.18
C ASN A 107 -2.11 13.71 -1.75
N SER A 108 -1.31 12.80 -1.22
CA SER A 108 -1.32 12.42 0.19
C SER A 108 -0.08 12.98 0.87
N VAL A 109 -0.27 13.74 1.93
CA VAL A 109 0.81 14.42 2.64
C VAL A 109 0.67 14.24 4.14
N VAL A 110 1.79 14.31 4.84
CA VAL A 110 1.81 14.28 6.30
C VAL A 110 1.95 15.72 6.81
N LYS A 111 0.96 16.18 7.58
CA LYS A 111 0.96 17.48 8.26
C LYS A 111 0.69 17.27 9.73
N GLU A 112 1.57 17.77 10.59
CA GLU A 112 1.42 17.65 12.05
C GLU A 112 1.17 16.18 12.49
N ASP A 113 1.94 15.25 11.91
CA ASP A 113 1.82 13.80 12.12
C ASP A 113 0.46 13.18 11.69
N LEU A 114 -0.32 13.92 10.89
CA LEU A 114 -1.56 13.46 10.30
C LEU A 114 -1.39 13.24 8.80
N LEU A 115 -1.77 12.06 8.34
CA LEU A 115 -1.95 11.81 6.92
C LEU A 115 -3.22 12.53 6.45
N THR A 116 -3.06 13.37 5.44
CA THR A 116 -4.14 14.18 4.86
C THR A 116 -4.00 14.27 3.35
N THR A 117 -5.00 14.85 2.71
CA THR A 117 -4.98 15.12 1.27
C THR A 117 -4.60 16.57 0.99
N GLU A 118 -3.88 16.79 -0.12
CA GLU A 118 -3.71 18.10 -0.75
C GLU A 118 -4.38 18.12 -2.13
N PRO A 119 -5.03 19.24 -2.51
CA PRO A 119 -5.61 19.40 -3.83
C PRO A 119 -4.59 19.25 -4.95
N MET A 120 -4.96 18.44 -5.97
CA MET A 120 -4.26 18.34 -7.25
C MET A 120 -5.26 18.60 -8.38
N LEU A 121 -5.70 17.56 -9.10
CA LEU A 121 -6.74 17.69 -10.13
C LEU A 121 -8.13 17.95 -9.55
N ALA A 122 -8.38 17.55 -8.31
CA ALA A 122 -9.55 17.97 -7.55
C ALA A 122 -9.17 19.07 -6.54
N LEU A 123 -10.01 20.08 -6.43
CA LEU A 123 -9.84 21.23 -5.52
C LEU A 123 -10.33 20.92 -4.12
N SER A 124 -11.42 20.16 -4.03
CA SER A 124 -12.06 19.81 -2.76
C SER A 124 -12.92 18.56 -2.90
N TYR A 125 -13.30 18.02 -1.75
CA TYR A 125 -14.34 17.01 -1.67
C TYR A 125 -15.26 17.26 -0.49
N GLU A 126 -16.48 16.73 -0.59
CA GLU A 126 -17.46 16.71 0.50
C GLU A 126 -18.01 15.30 0.62
N VAL A 127 -17.95 14.73 1.82
CA VAL A 127 -18.46 13.40 2.12
C VAL A 127 -19.89 13.52 2.59
N GLY A 128 -20.79 12.70 2.03
CA GLY A 128 -22.17 12.62 2.48
C GLY A 128 -22.28 12.23 3.96
N PRO A 129 -23.31 12.73 4.67
CA PRO A 129 -23.45 12.53 6.12
C PRO A 129 -23.60 11.06 6.53
N GLY A 130 -24.00 10.18 5.60
CA GLY A 130 -24.08 8.73 5.80
C GLY A 130 -22.86 7.98 5.30
N LEU A 131 -21.80 8.65 4.88
CA LEU A 131 -20.65 8.08 4.21
C LEU A 131 -21.00 7.23 2.96
N ASP A 132 -22.12 7.58 2.33
CA ASP A 132 -22.72 6.87 1.20
C ASP A 132 -22.32 7.47 -0.15
N PHE A 133 -21.77 8.68 -0.15
CA PHE A 133 -21.21 9.31 -1.34
C PHE A 133 -20.09 10.31 -1.01
N THR A 134 -19.33 10.68 -2.03
CA THR A 134 -18.41 11.81 -2.02
C THR A 134 -18.67 12.71 -3.24
N MET A 135 -18.85 14.02 -3.01
CA MET A 135 -18.82 15.03 -4.06
C MET A 135 -17.39 15.48 -4.29
N LEU A 136 -16.94 15.51 -5.52
CA LEU A 136 -15.60 15.95 -5.93
C LEU A 136 -15.74 17.20 -6.80
N LYS A 137 -15.02 18.27 -6.44
CA LYS A 137 -14.91 19.48 -7.27
C LYS A 137 -13.56 19.47 -7.97
N LEU A 138 -13.57 19.44 -9.29
CA LEU A 138 -12.36 19.40 -10.12
C LEU A 138 -11.80 20.81 -10.37
N ARG A 139 -10.52 20.84 -10.71
CA ARG A 139 -9.82 22.01 -11.23
C ARG A 139 -10.26 22.27 -12.66
N GLU A 140 -10.47 23.53 -12.97
CA GLU A 140 -10.71 24.04 -14.33
C GLU A 140 -9.36 24.28 -15.04
N ASP A 141 -9.35 24.41 -16.35
CA ASP A 141 -8.19 24.73 -17.19
C ASP A 141 -7.05 23.69 -17.16
N VAL A 142 -7.31 22.45 -16.75
CA VAL A 142 -6.32 21.35 -16.82
C VAL A 142 -6.28 20.79 -18.23
N GLN A 143 -5.16 20.97 -18.93
CA GLN A 143 -5.03 20.52 -20.31
C GLN A 143 -4.43 19.11 -20.40
N PHE A 144 -4.94 18.28 -21.30
CA PHE A 144 -4.29 17.03 -21.70
C PHE A 144 -3.11 17.30 -22.63
N HIS A 145 -2.11 16.44 -22.55
CA HIS A 145 -1.00 16.42 -23.50
C HIS A 145 -1.50 16.25 -24.94
N GLY A 146 -0.67 16.62 -25.92
CA GLY A 146 -0.99 16.41 -27.33
C GLY A 146 -2.15 17.25 -27.87
N GLY A 147 -2.65 18.22 -27.12
CA GLY A 147 -3.76 19.10 -27.56
C GLY A 147 -5.15 18.48 -27.51
N TYR A 148 -5.34 17.43 -26.72
CA TYR A 148 -6.64 16.74 -26.53
C TYR A 148 -7.62 17.49 -25.62
N GLY A 149 -7.39 18.79 -25.42
CA GLY A 149 -8.33 19.67 -24.72
C GLY A 149 -8.28 19.60 -23.20
N GLU A 150 -9.30 20.16 -22.58
CA GLU A 150 -9.43 20.29 -21.14
C GLU A 150 -9.98 19.00 -20.51
N MET A 151 -9.39 18.60 -19.38
CA MET A 151 -9.89 17.50 -18.53
C MET A 151 -11.26 17.86 -17.92
N LYS A 152 -12.21 16.97 -18.06
CA LYS A 152 -13.55 17.11 -17.50
C LYS A 152 -13.92 15.95 -16.58
N ALA A 153 -15.04 16.12 -15.88
CA ALA A 153 -15.60 15.10 -15.01
C ALA A 153 -15.84 13.76 -15.73
N GLY A 154 -16.16 13.81 -17.03
CA GLY A 154 -16.29 12.61 -17.88
C GLY A 154 -15.01 11.78 -17.98
N ASP A 155 -13.84 12.43 -18.05
CA ASP A 155 -12.55 11.77 -18.13
C ASP A 155 -12.16 11.09 -16.81
N VAL A 156 -12.46 11.77 -15.69
CA VAL A 156 -12.26 11.18 -14.35
C VAL A 156 -13.15 9.96 -14.18
N LYS A 157 -14.44 10.07 -14.53
CA LYS A 157 -15.36 8.91 -14.52
C LYS A 157 -14.83 7.79 -15.39
N PHE A 158 -14.43 8.07 -16.63
CA PHE A 158 -13.86 7.08 -17.54
C PHE A 158 -12.65 6.38 -16.93
N SER A 159 -11.71 7.12 -16.35
CA SER A 159 -10.47 6.57 -15.79
C SER A 159 -10.75 5.62 -14.62
N PHE A 160 -11.66 5.97 -13.72
CA PHE A 160 -12.05 5.11 -12.62
C PHE A 160 -12.89 3.92 -13.06
N ASP A 161 -13.84 4.08 -13.99
CA ASP A 161 -14.62 2.96 -14.54
C ASP A 161 -13.74 1.98 -15.30
N ASP A 162 -12.73 2.47 -16.01
CA ASP A 162 -11.75 1.65 -16.71
C ASP A 162 -10.87 0.85 -15.75
N ALA A 163 -10.44 1.46 -14.65
CA ALA A 163 -9.66 0.77 -13.61
C ALA A 163 -10.47 -0.22 -12.78
N ASN A 164 -11.78 -0.04 -12.66
CA ASN A 164 -12.67 -0.77 -11.76
C ASN A 164 -13.13 -2.10 -12.39
N SER A 165 -12.86 -3.24 -11.74
CA SER A 165 -13.29 -4.55 -12.24
C SER A 165 -14.81 -4.76 -12.20
N GLY A 166 -15.56 -3.98 -11.45
CA GLY A 166 -17.03 -3.99 -11.46
C GLY A 166 -17.60 -3.39 -12.76
N SER A 167 -16.98 -2.34 -13.28
CA SER A 167 -17.35 -1.68 -14.54
C SER A 167 -16.62 -2.30 -15.73
N THR A 168 -15.37 -2.68 -15.56
CA THR A 168 -14.49 -3.27 -16.57
C THR A 168 -13.94 -4.61 -16.07
N PRO A 169 -14.64 -5.74 -16.28
CA PRO A 169 -14.26 -7.05 -15.72
C PRO A 169 -12.86 -7.53 -16.10
N ALA A 170 -12.32 -7.06 -17.23
CA ALA A 170 -10.96 -7.37 -17.68
C ALA A 170 -9.87 -6.52 -17.00
N SER A 171 -10.22 -5.61 -16.09
CA SER A 171 -9.25 -4.76 -15.43
C SER A 171 -8.33 -5.56 -14.50
N ILE A 172 -7.02 -5.39 -14.73
CA ILE A 172 -5.94 -5.89 -13.88
C ILE A 172 -5.28 -4.76 -13.09
N HIS A 173 -5.90 -3.56 -13.06
CA HIS A 173 -5.42 -2.44 -12.27
C HIS A 173 -5.14 -2.86 -10.83
N GLY A 174 -4.08 -2.32 -10.23
CA GLY A 174 -3.67 -2.69 -8.88
C GLY A 174 -4.79 -2.60 -7.82
N GLN A 175 -5.74 -1.67 -8.02
CA GLN A 175 -6.89 -1.44 -7.13
C GLN A 175 -8.24 -1.85 -7.74
N SER A 176 -8.26 -2.58 -8.84
CA SER A 176 -9.49 -2.88 -9.59
C SER A 176 -10.60 -3.48 -8.73
N ARG A 177 -10.26 -4.43 -7.84
CA ARG A 177 -11.21 -5.07 -6.92
C ARG A 177 -11.63 -4.18 -5.76
N ALA A 178 -10.69 -3.35 -5.25
CA ALA A 178 -11.01 -2.38 -4.21
C ALA A 178 -12.03 -1.35 -4.72
N PHE A 179 -11.84 -0.87 -5.96
CA PHE A 179 -12.81 0.02 -6.59
C PHE A 179 -14.16 -0.68 -6.81
N ALA A 180 -14.18 -1.94 -7.25
CA ALA A 180 -15.42 -2.70 -7.43
C ALA A 180 -16.20 -2.91 -6.12
N ALA A 181 -15.49 -3.11 -5.01
CA ALA A 181 -16.12 -3.28 -3.70
C ALA A 181 -16.69 -1.95 -3.15
N LEU A 182 -16.02 -0.83 -3.43
CA LEU A 182 -16.36 0.47 -2.88
C LEU A 182 -17.31 1.28 -3.76
N ILE A 183 -16.98 1.42 -5.06
CA ILE A 183 -17.66 2.35 -5.95
C ILE A 183 -18.91 1.68 -6.51
N GLY A 184 -20.08 2.16 -6.10
CA GLY A 184 -21.36 1.74 -6.68
C GLY A 184 -21.53 2.33 -8.08
N ASN A 185 -21.40 3.66 -8.20
CA ASN A 185 -21.36 4.35 -9.49
C ASN A 185 -20.78 5.77 -9.35
N ILE A 186 -20.31 6.31 -10.46
CA ILE A 186 -19.86 7.70 -10.57
C ILE A 186 -20.83 8.48 -11.46
N GLU A 187 -21.40 9.55 -10.93
CA GLU A 187 -22.30 10.46 -11.63
C GLU A 187 -21.55 11.75 -12.02
N VAL A 188 -21.63 12.13 -13.27
CA VAL A 188 -21.18 13.45 -13.76
C VAL A 188 -22.29 14.44 -13.47
N VAL A 189 -22.06 15.38 -12.55
CA VAL A 189 -23.03 16.42 -12.18
C VAL A 189 -22.95 17.61 -13.16
N ASP A 190 -21.73 18.04 -13.45
CA ASP A 190 -21.38 19.02 -14.47
C ASP A 190 -19.94 18.76 -14.96
N ASP A 191 -19.41 19.61 -15.84
CA ASP A 191 -18.08 19.42 -16.43
C ASP A 191 -16.95 19.31 -15.39
N HIS A 192 -17.14 19.89 -14.18
CA HIS A 192 -16.10 19.91 -13.13
C HIS A 192 -16.59 19.41 -11.77
N THR A 193 -17.73 18.70 -11.75
CA THR A 193 -18.28 18.14 -10.51
C THR A 193 -18.69 16.69 -10.71
N LEU A 194 -18.23 15.83 -9.81
CA LEU A 194 -18.56 14.41 -9.76
C LEU A 194 -19.22 14.06 -8.44
N LYS A 195 -20.13 13.10 -8.48
CA LYS A 195 -20.64 12.41 -7.30
C LYS A 195 -20.27 10.93 -7.39
N VAL A 196 -19.48 10.47 -6.44
CA VAL A 196 -19.12 9.05 -6.30
C VAL A 196 -20.05 8.45 -5.26
N ASN A 197 -20.95 7.58 -5.68
CA ASN A 197 -21.83 6.83 -4.78
C ASN A 197 -21.15 5.53 -4.38
N TYR A 198 -21.14 5.23 -3.09
CA TYR A 198 -20.48 4.05 -2.54
C TYR A 198 -21.43 2.84 -2.51
N GLY A 199 -20.89 1.67 -2.84
CA GLY A 199 -21.61 0.39 -2.73
C GLY A 199 -21.59 -0.17 -1.32
N SER A 200 -20.62 0.24 -0.51
CA SER A 200 -20.46 -0.14 0.90
C SER A 200 -19.87 1.01 1.69
N LEU A 201 -20.17 1.04 2.99
CA LEU A 201 -19.57 2.01 3.91
C LEU A 201 -18.05 1.76 3.98
N ASP A 202 -17.27 2.82 3.71
CA ASP A 202 -15.83 2.81 3.91
C ASP A 202 -15.40 4.15 4.52
N SER A 203 -15.03 4.12 5.79
CA SER A 203 -14.63 5.30 6.55
C SER A 203 -13.29 5.91 6.09
N ARG A 204 -12.54 5.22 5.24
CA ARG A 204 -11.27 5.71 4.68
C ARG A 204 -11.46 6.82 3.65
N GLY A 205 -12.59 6.82 2.97
CA GLY A 205 -13.02 7.88 2.08
C GLY A 205 -12.01 8.31 1.02
N PRO A 206 -12.01 9.60 0.68
CA PRO A 206 -11.18 10.15 -0.40
C PRO A 206 -9.67 9.99 -0.20
N LEU A 207 -9.19 10.00 1.04
CA LEU A 207 -7.77 9.81 1.32
C LEU A 207 -7.26 8.50 0.74
N HIS A 208 -8.01 7.41 0.91
CA HIS A 208 -7.54 6.10 0.49
C HIS A 208 -7.74 5.84 -1.01
N HIS A 209 -8.88 6.28 -1.56
CA HIS A 209 -9.29 5.86 -2.90
C HIS A 209 -8.98 6.88 -4.00
N PHE A 210 -8.91 8.17 -3.65
CA PHE A 210 -8.74 9.25 -4.62
C PHE A 210 -7.43 10.01 -4.48
N SER A 211 -6.56 9.57 -3.57
CA SER A 211 -5.22 10.13 -3.40
C SER A 211 -4.13 9.15 -3.81
N LEU A 212 -2.91 9.64 -3.85
CA LEU A 212 -1.74 8.81 -4.09
C LEU A 212 -1.44 7.81 -2.98
N PHE A 213 -2.09 7.93 -1.84
CA PHE A 213 -1.84 7.05 -0.70
C PHE A 213 -1.90 5.56 -1.09
N TRP A 214 -2.88 5.17 -1.91
CA TRP A 214 -3.05 3.78 -2.30
C TRP A 214 -3.18 3.59 -3.82
N LYS A 215 -2.26 4.16 -4.62
CA LYS A 215 -2.16 3.89 -6.08
C LYS A 215 -3.50 4.07 -6.80
N THR A 216 -4.10 5.24 -6.67
CA THR A 216 -5.35 5.57 -7.35
C THR A 216 -5.22 5.53 -8.87
N ALA A 217 -6.32 5.58 -9.60
CA ALA A 217 -6.31 5.69 -11.05
C ALA A 217 -5.69 7.03 -11.49
N GLY A 218 -4.70 6.98 -12.37
CA GLY A 218 -4.24 8.15 -13.11
C GLY A 218 -5.32 8.61 -14.09
N ILE A 219 -5.45 9.92 -14.29
CA ILE A 219 -6.49 10.47 -15.16
C ILE A 219 -5.98 10.48 -16.60
N VAL A 220 -6.76 9.89 -17.50
CA VAL A 220 -6.51 9.78 -18.94
C VAL A 220 -7.67 10.34 -19.74
N SER A 221 -7.41 10.77 -20.98
CA SER A 221 -8.44 11.32 -21.85
C SER A 221 -9.37 10.24 -22.41
N SER A 222 -10.66 10.41 -22.20
CA SER A 222 -11.70 9.59 -22.82
C SER A 222 -11.78 9.79 -24.33
N GLU A 223 -11.45 10.99 -24.83
CA GLU A 223 -11.42 11.31 -26.26
C GLU A 223 -10.33 10.50 -26.98
N VAL A 224 -9.12 10.43 -26.42
CA VAL A 224 -8.03 9.60 -26.95
C VAL A 224 -8.47 8.13 -27.05
N PHE A 225 -9.18 7.64 -26.03
CA PHE A 225 -9.72 6.27 -26.07
C PHE A 225 -10.76 6.09 -27.19
N HIS A 226 -11.63 7.05 -27.40
CA HIS A 226 -12.63 6.99 -28.49
C HIS A 226 -11.98 7.04 -29.87
N GLU A 227 -10.89 7.79 -30.02
CA GLU A 227 -10.16 7.90 -31.29
C GLU A 227 -9.34 6.65 -31.62
N HIS A 228 -8.60 6.10 -30.64
CA HIS A 228 -7.59 5.07 -30.87
C HIS A 228 -8.03 3.66 -30.41
N GLY A 229 -8.94 3.57 -29.47
CA GLY A 229 -9.40 2.30 -28.91
C GLY A 229 -8.40 1.61 -27.98
N SER A 230 -8.84 0.52 -27.38
CA SER A 230 -8.10 -0.17 -26.30
C SER A 230 -6.75 -0.75 -26.73
N SER A 231 -6.63 -1.17 -28.01
CA SER A 231 -5.36 -1.78 -28.49
C SER A 231 -4.24 -0.76 -28.60
N ASP A 232 -4.55 0.39 -29.19
CA ASP A 232 -3.54 1.40 -29.48
C ASP A 232 -3.14 2.18 -28.24
N MET A 233 -4.13 2.41 -27.34
CA MET A 233 -3.91 3.05 -26.04
C MET A 233 -2.95 2.28 -25.09
N GLN A 234 -2.61 1.04 -25.38
CA GLN A 234 -1.53 0.37 -24.65
C GLN A 234 -0.16 1.05 -24.86
N ASN A 235 0.00 1.80 -25.94
CA ASN A 235 1.24 2.47 -26.31
C ASN A 235 1.09 4.00 -26.45
N ILE A 236 -0.07 4.55 -26.12
CA ILE A 236 -0.36 5.98 -26.17
C ILE A 236 -0.57 6.50 -24.74
N TYR A 237 0.30 7.41 -24.32
CA TYR A 237 0.34 7.96 -22.95
C TYR A 237 -0.03 9.43 -22.96
N VAL A 238 -1.31 9.73 -22.90
CA VAL A 238 -1.85 11.09 -22.83
C VAL A 238 -2.36 11.35 -21.43
N GLY A 239 -1.57 12.04 -20.64
CA GLY A 239 -1.89 12.45 -19.28
C GLY A 239 -2.07 13.97 -19.15
N VAL A 240 -2.09 14.43 -17.91
CA VAL A 240 -2.24 15.85 -17.51
C VAL A 240 -1.07 16.32 -16.64
N GLY A 241 0.00 15.56 -16.59
CA GLY A 241 1.15 15.83 -15.73
C GLY A 241 2.10 16.87 -16.29
N ALA A 242 3.19 17.12 -15.56
CA ALA A 242 4.18 18.13 -15.90
C ALA A 242 5.06 17.78 -17.11
N PHE A 243 5.08 16.50 -17.52
CA PHE A 243 5.88 16.03 -18.63
C PHE A 243 5.04 15.25 -19.64
N GLU A 244 5.10 15.67 -20.89
CA GLU A 244 4.53 14.96 -22.02
C GLU A 244 5.44 13.78 -22.39
N ASN A 245 4.87 12.57 -22.54
CA ASN A 245 5.62 11.37 -22.81
C ASN A 245 6.14 11.32 -24.27
N GLU A 246 7.46 11.20 -24.45
CA GLU A 246 8.09 10.96 -25.74
C GLU A 246 8.30 9.45 -25.98
N GLU A 247 8.75 8.75 -24.95
CA GLU A 247 9.08 7.33 -25.03
C GLU A 247 8.81 6.64 -23.68
N TRP A 248 8.22 5.47 -23.75
CA TRP A 248 8.24 4.53 -22.63
C TRP A 248 8.48 3.13 -23.19
N SER A 249 9.67 2.62 -22.95
CA SER A 249 10.07 1.29 -23.43
C SER A 249 10.18 0.34 -22.25
N ARG A 250 9.63 -0.86 -22.45
CA ARG A 250 9.77 -1.95 -21.46
C ARG A 250 11.24 -2.34 -21.31
N ASN A 251 11.70 -2.52 -20.07
CA ASN A 251 13.09 -2.83 -19.72
C ASN A 251 14.08 -1.80 -20.31
N GLY A 252 13.72 -0.53 -20.27
CA GLY A 252 14.55 0.50 -20.88
C GLY A 252 14.43 1.85 -20.19
N LYS A 253 13.56 2.70 -20.68
CA LYS A 253 13.48 4.07 -20.18
C LYS A 253 12.10 4.69 -20.39
N ILE A 254 11.88 5.77 -19.63
CA ILE A 254 10.83 6.75 -19.88
C ILE A 254 11.50 8.06 -20.21
N VAL A 255 11.01 8.73 -21.24
CA VAL A 255 11.45 10.06 -21.63
C VAL A 255 10.24 10.98 -21.69
N GLY A 256 10.31 12.08 -20.95
CA GLY A 256 9.28 13.11 -20.94
C GLY A 256 9.86 14.49 -21.21
N HIS A 257 9.11 15.32 -21.95
CA HIS A 257 9.42 16.73 -22.19
C HIS A 257 8.49 17.62 -21.35
N ALA A 258 9.03 18.73 -20.87
CA ALA A 258 8.26 19.70 -20.11
C ALA A 258 6.99 20.12 -20.87
N PHE A 259 5.83 19.96 -20.22
CA PHE A 259 4.55 20.39 -20.75
C PHE A 259 4.30 21.84 -20.37
N VAL A 260 4.32 22.73 -21.37
CA VAL A 260 4.25 24.19 -21.14
C VAL A 260 2.92 24.65 -20.57
N ASP A 261 1.83 23.93 -20.88
CA ASP A 261 0.47 24.23 -20.42
C ASP A 261 0.11 23.47 -19.13
N TYR A 262 1.14 23.01 -18.39
CA TYR A 262 0.93 22.31 -17.13
C TYR A 262 0.21 23.18 -16.09
N TRP A 263 -0.91 22.71 -15.57
CA TRP A 263 -1.76 23.43 -14.62
C TRP A 263 -1.01 23.91 -13.36
N GLY A 264 -0.03 23.12 -12.90
CA GLY A 264 0.76 23.41 -11.69
C GLY A 264 1.84 24.47 -11.90
N ALA A 265 2.14 24.86 -13.14
CA ALA A 265 3.19 25.85 -13.44
C ALA A 265 2.88 27.22 -12.80
N SER A 266 1.64 27.67 -12.90
CA SER A 266 1.20 28.93 -12.29
C SER A 266 1.24 28.92 -10.75
N LEU A 267 1.31 27.73 -10.13
CA LEU A 267 1.43 27.51 -8.69
C LEU A 267 2.87 27.29 -8.25
N GLY A 268 3.86 27.43 -9.15
CA GLY A 268 5.27 27.18 -8.87
C GLY A 268 5.60 25.71 -8.60
N GLN A 269 4.81 24.79 -9.18
CA GLN A 269 5.01 23.33 -9.00
C GLN A 269 5.82 22.69 -10.15
N GLY A 270 6.54 23.49 -10.95
CA GLY A 270 7.34 23.03 -12.08
C GLY A 270 6.50 22.91 -13.36
N PRO A 271 7.01 22.24 -14.44
CA PRO A 271 8.36 21.62 -14.46
C PRO A 271 9.47 22.68 -14.50
N PHE A 272 10.63 22.34 -13.91
CA PHE A 272 11.81 23.22 -13.92
C PHE A 272 12.92 22.69 -14.81
N VAL A 273 12.80 21.46 -15.34
CA VAL A 273 13.71 20.86 -16.31
C VAL A 273 13.00 20.68 -17.65
N GLU A 274 13.74 20.83 -18.76
CA GLU A 274 13.19 20.68 -20.12
C GLU A 274 12.85 19.22 -20.43
N LYS A 275 13.64 18.29 -19.89
CA LYS A 275 13.54 16.86 -20.16
C LYS A 275 13.79 16.04 -18.93
N VAL A 276 12.98 15.00 -18.71
CA VAL A 276 13.20 13.98 -17.69
C VAL A 276 13.43 12.63 -18.35
N ILE A 277 14.41 11.87 -17.84
CA ILE A 277 14.71 10.51 -18.27
C ILE A 277 14.74 9.62 -17.05
N PHE A 278 13.81 8.67 -16.95
CA PHE A 278 13.93 7.54 -16.03
C PHE A 278 14.58 6.39 -16.78
N LEU A 279 15.70 5.92 -16.29
CA LEU A 279 16.46 4.85 -16.91
C LEU A 279 16.42 3.62 -16.01
N GLU A 280 15.95 2.50 -16.57
CA GLU A 280 15.98 1.21 -15.88
C GLU A 280 17.40 0.66 -15.88
N VAL A 281 17.95 0.46 -14.70
CA VAL A 281 19.26 -0.12 -14.46
C VAL A 281 19.11 -1.13 -13.32
N PRO A 282 18.86 -2.41 -13.60
CA PRO A 282 18.58 -3.42 -12.56
C PRO A 282 19.72 -3.57 -11.54
N GLU A 283 20.98 -3.48 -11.99
CA GLU A 283 22.15 -3.67 -11.16
C GLU A 283 22.40 -2.48 -10.22
N ALA A 284 22.27 -2.69 -8.91
CA ALA A 284 22.43 -1.64 -7.90
C ALA A 284 23.82 -0.95 -7.96
N SER A 285 24.90 -1.71 -8.17
CA SER A 285 26.24 -1.17 -8.31
C SER A 285 26.40 -0.27 -9.54
N ALA A 286 25.68 -0.55 -10.62
CA ALA A 286 25.69 0.31 -11.81
C ALA A 286 24.94 1.62 -11.53
N ARG A 287 23.77 1.58 -10.85
CA ARG A 287 23.06 2.81 -10.43
C ARG A 287 23.92 3.70 -9.53
N LEU A 288 24.61 3.09 -8.56
CA LEU A 288 25.55 3.79 -7.69
C LEU A 288 26.66 4.47 -8.50
N ALA A 289 27.29 3.74 -9.44
CA ALA A 289 28.35 4.27 -10.29
C ALA A 289 27.87 5.44 -11.18
N MET A 290 26.65 5.35 -11.73
CA MET A 290 26.06 6.43 -12.54
C MET A 290 25.81 7.69 -11.71
N LEU A 291 25.37 7.55 -10.45
CA LEU A 291 25.22 8.70 -9.54
C LEU A 291 26.59 9.32 -9.21
N GLU A 292 27.57 8.50 -8.86
CA GLU A 292 28.91 8.97 -8.48
C GLU A 292 29.69 9.61 -9.66
N SER A 293 29.48 9.14 -10.88
CA SER A 293 30.08 9.72 -12.09
C SER A 293 29.38 10.99 -12.57
N GLY A 294 28.14 11.27 -12.09
CA GLY A 294 27.31 12.36 -12.58
C GLY A 294 26.52 12.05 -13.85
N GLU A 295 26.52 10.81 -14.33
CA GLU A 295 25.67 10.36 -15.44
C GLU A 295 24.18 10.41 -15.07
N SER A 296 23.85 10.23 -13.79
CA SER A 296 22.51 10.49 -13.25
C SER A 296 22.57 11.54 -12.15
N GLN A 297 21.50 12.33 -12.03
CA GLN A 297 21.36 13.35 -11.01
C GLN A 297 20.64 12.82 -9.77
N ILE A 298 19.81 11.80 -9.95
CA ILE A 298 19.08 11.11 -8.88
C ILE A 298 19.20 9.61 -9.10
N ALA A 299 19.38 8.86 -8.01
CA ALA A 299 19.47 7.40 -8.09
C ALA A 299 18.74 6.72 -6.93
N GLN A 300 18.09 5.60 -7.23
CA GLN A 300 17.74 4.57 -6.26
C GLN A 300 19.00 3.79 -5.90
N VAL A 301 19.38 3.78 -4.64
CA VAL A 301 20.57 3.10 -4.13
C VAL A 301 20.19 2.16 -2.98
N GLN A 302 21.08 1.24 -2.63
CA GLN A 302 20.85 0.29 -1.54
C GLN A 302 21.27 0.89 -0.20
N SER A 303 20.63 0.44 0.89
CA SER A 303 20.87 0.94 2.25
C SER A 303 22.34 0.81 2.67
N LYS A 304 23.02 -0.26 2.27
CA LYS A 304 24.46 -0.48 2.54
C LYS A 304 25.40 0.56 1.90
N ASP A 305 24.92 1.34 0.93
CA ASP A 305 25.71 2.37 0.26
C ASP A 305 25.51 3.76 0.86
N TYR A 306 24.53 3.92 1.79
CA TYR A 306 24.15 5.23 2.33
C TYR A 306 25.29 5.92 3.09
N SER A 307 26.00 5.20 3.97
CA SER A 307 27.11 5.75 4.74
C SER A 307 28.19 6.31 3.81
N SER A 308 28.56 5.55 2.78
CA SER A 308 29.57 5.99 1.79
C SER A 308 29.12 7.22 0.99
N LEU A 309 27.85 7.25 0.55
CA LEU A 309 27.32 8.39 -0.20
C LEU A 309 27.25 9.67 0.65
N LEU A 310 26.84 9.54 1.93
CA LEU A 310 26.83 10.67 2.87
C LEU A 310 28.23 11.23 3.09
N GLU A 311 29.24 10.37 3.27
CA GLU A 311 30.64 10.77 3.38
C GLU A 311 31.16 11.49 2.14
N LYS A 312 30.71 11.09 0.95
CA LYS A 312 31.04 11.73 -0.34
C LYS A 312 30.25 13.03 -0.58
N GLY A 313 29.30 13.36 0.29
CA GLY A 313 28.52 14.59 0.24
C GLY A 313 27.28 14.53 -0.65
N PHE A 314 26.82 13.35 -1.08
CA PHE A 314 25.55 13.19 -1.77
C PHE A 314 24.38 13.45 -0.82
N THR A 315 23.26 13.93 -1.34
CA THR A 315 22.09 14.34 -0.55
C THR A 315 21.01 13.29 -0.60
N PRO A 316 20.64 12.66 0.53
CA PRO A 316 19.51 11.75 0.59
C PRO A 316 18.18 12.50 0.64
N ASN A 317 17.16 11.99 -0.03
CA ASN A 317 15.79 12.42 0.21
C ASN A 317 15.20 11.62 1.39
N LYS A 318 15.38 12.12 2.61
CA LYS A 318 14.89 11.50 3.85
C LYS A 318 13.40 11.76 4.13
N ARG A 319 12.79 12.68 3.40
CA ARG A 319 11.41 13.12 3.63
C ARG A 319 10.39 12.32 2.83
N ALA A 320 10.84 11.59 1.82
CA ALA A 320 10.06 10.47 1.35
C ALA A 320 10.04 9.46 2.51
N GLN A 321 9.06 9.58 3.39
CA GLN A 321 8.90 8.65 4.51
C GLN A 321 8.37 7.34 3.95
N HIS A 322 9.24 6.65 3.25
CA HIS A 322 9.00 5.33 2.74
C HIS A 322 9.97 4.40 3.41
N ASN A 323 9.47 3.82 4.47
CA ASN A 323 10.08 2.62 4.97
C ASN A 323 9.37 1.42 4.35
N ILE A 324 10.10 0.39 4.08
CA ILE A 324 9.55 -0.90 3.65
C ILE A 324 9.76 -1.90 4.76
N ILE A 325 8.68 -2.51 5.21
CA ILE A 325 8.74 -3.59 6.19
C ILE A 325 8.84 -4.91 5.44
N HIS A 326 9.95 -5.57 5.59
CA HIS A 326 10.16 -6.93 5.09
C HIS A 326 9.56 -7.94 6.07
N ASN A 327 8.81 -8.90 5.53
CA ASN A 327 8.13 -9.91 6.35
C ASN A 327 8.11 -11.28 5.66
N VAL A 328 7.99 -12.34 6.43
CA VAL A 328 7.68 -13.68 5.93
C VAL A 328 6.18 -13.90 5.98
N SER A 329 5.56 -14.00 4.83
CA SER A 329 4.15 -14.35 4.68
C SER A 329 4.01 -15.87 4.62
N MET A 330 3.31 -16.46 5.58
CA MET A 330 3.13 -17.92 5.70
C MET A 330 1.92 -18.40 4.89
N VAL A 331 2.07 -18.37 3.58
CA VAL A 331 1.02 -18.68 2.59
C VAL A 331 0.54 -20.14 2.66
N GLY A 332 -0.70 -20.40 2.24
CA GLY A 332 -1.30 -21.73 2.14
C GLY A 332 -2.50 -21.99 3.05
N ASN A 333 -2.83 -21.04 3.92
CA ASN A 333 -3.97 -21.13 4.83
C ASN A 333 -5.24 -20.59 4.17
N TYR A 334 -5.96 -21.45 3.41
CA TYR A 334 -7.20 -21.12 2.71
C TYR A 334 -8.37 -21.85 3.36
N TRP A 335 -9.21 -21.14 4.12
CA TRP A 335 -10.30 -21.74 4.92
C TRP A 335 -11.68 -21.36 4.44
N GLU A 336 -11.80 -20.29 3.65
CA GLU A 336 -13.07 -19.82 3.16
C GLU A 336 -13.72 -20.80 2.15
N LYS A 337 -15.01 -20.87 2.20
CA LYS A 337 -15.80 -21.75 1.31
C LYS A 337 -16.27 -21.04 0.05
N TYR A 338 -16.53 -19.75 0.16
CA TYR A 338 -17.06 -18.94 -0.92
C TYR A 338 -16.15 -17.75 -1.18
N ASN A 339 -16.03 -17.38 -2.45
CA ASN A 339 -15.39 -16.15 -2.86
C ASN A 339 -16.35 -14.99 -2.53
N PRO A 340 -15.97 -14.04 -1.68
CA PRO A 340 -16.85 -12.93 -1.31
C PRO A 340 -17.10 -11.94 -2.46
N MET A 341 -16.37 -12.05 -3.57
CA MET A 341 -16.54 -11.16 -4.72
C MET A 341 -17.64 -11.60 -5.68
N ASP A 342 -17.91 -12.92 -5.78
CA ASP A 342 -18.81 -13.48 -6.78
C ASP A 342 -19.59 -14.72 -6.28
N ASP A 343 -19.54 -15.01 -4.99
CA ASP A 343 -20.15 -16.15 -4.32
C ASP A 343 -19.79 -17.52 -4.92
N SER A 344 -18.78 -17.58 -5.78
CA SER A 344 -18.30 -18.85 -6.31
C SER A 344 -17.73 -19.74 -5.21
N VAL A 345 -17.90 -21.05 -5.36
CA VAL A 345 -17.35 -22.01 -4.38
C VAL A 345 -15.84 -22.02 -4.50
N LEU A 346 -15.18 -21.66 -3.39
CA LEU A 346 -13.74 -21.78 -3.26
C LEU A 346 -13.39 -23.22 -2.87
N ASP A 347 -12.51 -23.81 -3.65
CA ASP A 347 -11.88 -25.05 -3.23
C ASP A 347 -10.95 -24.72 -2.03
N ARG A 348 -11.21 -25.37 -0.90
CA ARG A 348 -10.36 -25.25 0.30
C ARG A 348 -9.02 -25.94 0.05
N ARG A 349 -8.17 -25.30 -0.72
CA ARG A 349 -6.90 -25.82 -1.22
C ARG A 349 -5.82 -25.84 -0.16
N ARG A 350 -6.09 -26.48 0.97
CA ARG A 350 -5.09 -26.64 2.03
C ARG A 350 -4.26 -27.87 1.78
N ASP A 351 -2.97 -27.70 1.80
CA ASP A 351 -2.05 -28.81 1.85
C ASP A 351 -1.68 -29.10 3.31
N LYS A 352 -2.38 -30.05 3.90
CA LYS A 352 -2.18 -30.45 5.31
C LYS A 352 -0.83 -31.11 5.55
N SER A 353 -0.05 -31.41 4.51
CA SER A 353 1.31 -31.92 4.63
C SER A 353 2.32 -30.82 4.96
N LEU A 354 1.94 -29.55 4.74
CA LEU A 354 2.80 -28.40 5.04
C LEU A 354 2.73 -28.05 6.53
N PRO A 355 3.87 -28.05 7.24
CA PRO A 355 3.90 -27.88 8.70
C PRO A 355 3.26 -26.58 9.22
N TRP A 356 3.29 -25.51 8.43
CA TRP A 356 2.75 -24.19 8.77
C TRP A 356 1.28 -24.01 8.39
N VAL A 357 0.65 -25.00 7.74
CA VAL A 357 -0.76 -24.96 7.33
C VAL A 357 -1.62 -25.71 8.32
N GLY A 358 -2.64 -25.05 8.86
CA GLY A 358 -3.60 -25.62 9.80
C GLY A 358 -4.89 -26.08 9.14
N ASP A 359 -5.63 -26.97 9.80
CA ASP A 359 -6.97 -27.40 9.41
C ASP A 359 -7.97 -27.15 10.54
N PRO A 360 -8.74 -26.05 10.48
CA PRO A 360 -9.77 -25.79 11.49
C PRO A 360 -10.99 -26.72 11.34
N PHE A 361 -11.05 -27.55 10.30
CA PHE A 361 -12.13 -28.50 10.06
C PHE A 361 -11.65 -29.97 10.24
N GLU A 362 -10.56 -30.17 10.98
CA GLU A 362 -10.00 -31.51 11.24
C GLU A 362 -11.08 -32.49 11.77
N ASN A 363 -12.00 -32.00 12.59
CA ASN A 363 -13.08 -32.77 13.20
C ASN A 363 -14.45 -32.58 12.49
N GLY A 364 -14.47 -32.03 11.28
CA GLY A 364 -15.68 -31.81 10.47
C GLY A 364 -16.44 -30.53 10.74
N ILE A 365 -16.19 -29.85 11.86
CA ILE A 365 -16.72 -28.52 12.20
C ILE A 365 -15.56 -27.52 12.34
N TYR A 366 -15.86 -26.24 12.18
CA TYR A 366 -14.86 -25.19 12.37
C TYR A 366 -14.42 -25.11 13.84
N ASP A 367 -13.13 -25.30 14.08
CA ASP A 367 -12.49 -25.19 15.39
C ASP A 367 -11.07 -24.62 15.21
N GLU A 368 -10.88 -23.35 15.57
CA GLU A 368 -9.58 -22.68 15.53
C GLU A 368 -8.56 -23.25 16.53
N ASN A 369 -9.01 -24.07 17.48
CA ASN A 369 -8.19 -24.77 18.48
C ASN A 369 -8.01 -26.24 18.13
N SER A 370 -8.38 -26.68 16.93
CA SER A 370 -8.08 -28.04 16.47
C SER A 370 -6.59 -28.34 16.61
N LYS A 371 -6.23 -29.61 16.80
CA LYS A 371 -4.82 -30.01 16.96
C LYS A 371 -3.96 -29.53 15.79
N SER A 372 -4.47 -29.62 14.57
CA SER A 372 -3.79 -29.15 13.36
C SER A 372 -3.52 -27.65 13.42
N MET A 373 -4.50 -26.84 13.85
CA MET A 373 -4.36 -25.39 13.99
C MET A 373 -3.35 -25.02 15.07
N VAL A 374 -3.42 -25.67 16.23
CA VAL A 374 -2.47 -25.43 17.33
C VAL A 374 -1.05 -25.75 16.89
N ASN A 375 -0.83 -26.90 16.22
CA ASN A 375 0.49 -27.28 15.75
C ASN A 375 1.04 -26.34 14.69
N SER A 376 0.23 -25.94 13.72
CA SER A 376 0.68 -24.98 12.69
C SER A 376 1.03 -23.60 13.27
N LYS A 377 0.29 -23.12 14.28
CA LYS A 377 0.65 -21.90 15.03
C LYS A 377 2.01 -22.05 15.73
N LYS A 378 2.29 -23.22 16.36
CA LYS A 378 3.58 -23.50 17.00
C LYS A 378 4.72 -23.46 15.98
N VAL A 379 4.55 -24.07 14.79
CA VAL A 379 5.55 -24.06 13.73
C VAL A 379 5.86 -22.61 13.29
N ARG A 380 4.84 -21.82 12.99
CA ARG A 380 5.06 -20.42 12.57
C ARG A 380 5.72 -19.58 13.66
N ASN A 381 5.30 -19.75 14.91
CA ASN A 381 5.95 -19.08 16.04
C ASN A 381 7.40 -19.55 16.25
N ALA A 382 7.72 -20.82 16.03
CA ALA A 382 9.10 -21.31 16.11
C ALA A 382 10.01 -20.58 15.11
N LEU A 383 9.53 -20.39 13.86
CA LEU A 383 10.25 -19.61 12.86
C LEU A 383 10.44 -18.16 13.33
N ALA A 384 9.39 -17.52 13.85
CA ALA A 384 9.43 -16.13 14.29
C ALA A 384 10.38 -15.87 15.47
N TRP A 385 10.42 -16.78 16.47
CA TRP A 385 11.35 -16.70 17.61
C TRP A 385 12.81 -16.98 17.23
N SER A 386 13.04 -17.53 16.04
CA SER A 386 14.37 -17.92 15.57
C SER A 386 14.93 -16.97 14.51
N ILE A 387 14.48 -15.73 14.48
CA ILE A 387 15.01 -14.67 13.61
C ILE A 387 15.82 -13.69 14.46
N ASP A 388 17.13 -13.64 14.22
CA ASP A 388 18.00 -12.60 14.79
C ASP A 388 17.89 -11.32 13.94
N ARG A 389 16.90 -10.51 14.30
CA ARG A 389 16.55 -9.29 13.54
C ARG A 389 17.64 -8.22 13.65
N GLN A 390 18.36 -8.19 14.78
CA GLN A 390 19.43 -7.20 14.94
C GLN A 390 20.59 -7.48 13.99
N VAL A 391 20.99 -8.75 13.88
CA VAL A 391 22.04 -9.14 12.92
C VAL A 391 21.60 -8.85 11.48
N LEU A 392 20.32 -9.08 11.16
CA LEU A 392 19.81 -8.72 9.82
C LEU A 392 19.84 -7.21 9.57
N LEU A 393 19.47 -6.40 10.56
CA LEU A 393 19.57 -4.95 10.47
C LEU A 393 21.03 -4.51 10.24
N ASP A 394 21.97 -5.09 10.98
CA ASP A 394 23.37 -4.71 10.90
C ASP A 394 24.04 -5.22 9.61
N ASP A 395 23.84 -6.50 9.25
CA ASP A 395 24.54 -7.16 8.15
C ASP A 395 23.94 -6.84 6.76
N VAL A 396 22.61 -6.66 6.69
CA VAL A 396 21.91 -6.48 5.40
C VAL A 396 21.62 -5.00 5.12
N LEU A 397 21.29 -4.22 6.16
CA LEU A 397 20.90 -2.81 6.01
C LEU A 397 21.99 -1.82 6.47
N ASP A 398 23.18 -2.28 6.90
CA ASP A 398 24.25 -1.42 7.47
C ASP A 398 23.72 -0.50 8.58
N GLY A 399 22.77 -0.97 9.37
CA GLY A 399 22.11 -0.21 10.43
C GLY A 399 21.09 0.83 9.96
N HIS A 400 20.83 0.95 8.64
CA HIS A 400 19.88 1.92 8.07
C HIS A 400 18.46 1.38 8.04
N GLY A 401 17.84 1.31 9.20
CA GLY A 401 16.48 0.78 9.36
C GLY A 401 16.14 0.52 10.81
N TYR A 402 15.19 -0.35 11.02
CA TYR A 402 14.73 -0.73 12.35
C TYR A 402 14.42 -2.23 12.41
N VAL A 403 14.66 -2.85 13.57
CA VAL A 403 14.07 -4.15 13.87
C VAL A 403 12.56 -4.01 13.88
N ASN A 404 11.85 -4.83 13.13
CA ASN A 404 10.39 -4.81 13.09
C ASN A 404 9.82 -6.22 13.27
N HIS A 405 8.66 -6.31 13.91
CA HIS A 405 8.00 -7.58 14.20
C HIS A 405 6.63 -7.69 13.54
N GLN A 406 6.02 -6.56 13.20
CA GLN A 406 4.69 -6.52 12.61
C GLN A 406 4.76 -6.05 11.17
N PRO A 407 3.99 -6.61 10.24
CA PRO A 407 3.85 -6.06 8.92
C PRO A 407 3.05 -4.74 8.97
N TYR A 408 3.31 -3.83 8.05
CA TYR A 408 2.59 -2.58 7.82
C TYR A 408 2.64 -1.52 8.93
N LEU A 409 3.13 -1.84 10.11
CA LEU A 409 3.24 -0.89 11.22
C LEU A 409 4.70 -0.71 11.65
N SER A 410 5.21 0.52 11.55
CA SER A 410 6.55 0.86 12.04
C SER A 410 6.64 0.78 13.55
N VAL A 411 7.80 0.35 14.03
CA VAL A 411 8.14 0.41 15.47
C VAL A 411 8.22 1.86 16.00
N ASN A 412 8.38 2.83 15.10
CA ASN A 412 8.38 4.25 15.47
C ASN A 412 6.98 4.86 15.58
N ASN A 413 5.93 4.10 15.28
CA ASN A 413 4.56 4.56 15.47
C ASN A 413 4.24 4.61 16.96
N ASN A 414 3.72 5.75 17.45
CA ASN A 414 3.38 5.97 18.86
C ASN A 414 2.37 4.97 19.43
N ASN A 415 1.71 4.20 18.58
CA ASN A 415 0.75 3.18 18.98
C ASN A 415 1.32 1.76 18.87
N TYR A 416 2.61 1.61 18.51
CA TYR A 416 3.27 0.31 18.54
C TYR A 416 3.42 -0.18 19.99
N ILE A 417 3.21 -1.46 20.20
CA ILE A 417 3.31 -2.09 21.51
C ILE A 417 4.37 -3.18 21.46
N ASP A 418 5.36 -3.13 22.34
CA ASP A 418 6.50 -4.06 22.36
C ASP A 418 6.08 -5.53 22.50
N GLU A 419 4.96 -5.81 23.17
CA GLU A 419 4.39 -7.15 23.33
C GLU A 419 3.95 -7.79 22.01
N TRP A 420 3.79 -7.02 20.94
CA TRP A 420 3.52 -7.55 19.61
C TRP A 420 4.76 -8.18 18.96
N GLY A 421 5.92 -8.06 19.59
CA GLY A 421 7.19 -8.57 19.11
C GLY A 421 7.48 -10.02 19.48
N TRP A 422 8.49 -10.57 18.79
CA TRP A 422 9.17 -11.81 19.16
C TRP A 422 10.60 -11.46 19.56
N GLY A 423 11.04 -11.88 20.73
CA GLY A 423 12.46 -11.90 21.06
C GLY A 423 13.22 -12.94 20.24
N LEU A 424 14.54 -12.95 20.36
CA LEU A 424 15.36 -14.04 19.84
C LEU A 424 15.46 -15.15 20.90
N ASP A 425 14.94 -16.34 20.57
CA ASP A 425 15.02 -17.51 21.46
C ASP A 425 14.99 -18.80 20.64
N TYR A 426 16.17 -19.31 20.30
CA TYR A 426 16.32 -20.54 19.53
C TYR A 426 15.84 -21.79 20.29
N GLU A 427 16.00 -21.84 21.60
CA GLU A 427 15.58 -22.98 22.40
C GLU A 427 14.06 -23.08 22.45
N LYS A 428 13.38 -21.96 22.62
CA LYS A 428 11.93 -21.87 22.48
C LYS A 428 11.46 -22.27 21.09
N GLY A 429 12.19 -21.86 20.05
CA GLY A 429 11.92 -22.30 18.68
C GLY A 429 11.97 -23.81 18.53
N LYS A 430 13.01 -24.47 19.06
CA LYS A 430 13.16 -25.93 19.06
C LYS A 430 12.04 -26.64 19.84
N GLU A 431 11.71 -26.12 21.03
CA GLU A 431 10.63 -26.66 21.86
C GLU A 431 9.30 -26.63 21.13
N LEU A 432 8.95 -25.49 20.52
CA LEU A 432 7.71 -25.32 19.75
C LEU A 432 7.65 -26.29 18.55
N LEU A 433 8.76 -26.49 17.83
CA LEU A 433 8.81 -27.47 16.74
C LEU A 433 8.67 -28.92 17.24
N ALA A 434 9.34 -29.26 18.32
CA ALA A 434 9.23 -30.60 18.92
C ALA A 434 7.80 -30.89 19.37
N ASP A 435 7.16 -29.93 20.03
CA ASP A 435 5.76 -29.99 20.47
C ASP A 435 4.77 -30.13 19.30
N ALA A 436 5.08 -29.51 18.15
CA ALA A 436 4.29 -29.62 16.94
C ALA A 436 4.53 -30.93 16.16
N GLY A 437 5.51 -31.76 16.61
CA GLY A 437 5.88 -33.02 15.95
C GLY A 437 6.99 -32.88 14.88
N TYR A 438 7.67 -31.74 14.82
CA TYR A 438 8.72 -31.44 13.85
C TYR A 438 10.10 -31.20 14.48
N GLY A 439 10.39 -31.83 15.61
CA GLY A 439 11.66 -31.66 16.32
C GLY A 439 12.92 -32.06 15.51
N SER A 440 12.77 -32.82 14.41
CA SER A 440 13.85 -33.12 13.46
C SER A 440 13.98 -32.11 12.31
N GLY A 441 13.19 -31.03 12.32
CA GLY A 441 13.07 -30.10 11.22
C GLY A 441 12.20 -30.61 10.07
N PHE A 442 12.18 -29.85 8.98
CA PHE A 442 11.47 -30.17 7.74
C PHE A 442 12.08 -29.39 6.56
N SER A 443 11.57 -29.60 5.35
CA SER A 443 11.96 -28.78 4.19
C SER A 443 10.92 -27.72 3.92
N LEU A 444 11.39 -26.51 3.57
CA LEU A 444 10.58 -25.32 3.28
C LEU A 444 11.05 -24.69 1.97
N ASP A 445 10.17 -24.60 0.98
CA ASP A 445 10.40 -23.73 -0.17
C ASP A 445 9.98 -22.30 0.22
N LEU A 446 10.87 -21.33 0.01
CA LEU A 446 10.65 -19.93 0.36
C LEU A 446 10.84 -19.04 -0.87
N TRP A 447 9.81 -18.31 -1.26
CA TRP A 447 9.92 -17.35 -2.34
C TRP A 447 10.73 -16.12 -1.90
N THR A 448 11.63 -15.69 -2.80
CA THR A 448 12.34 -14.42 -2.72
C THR A 448 12.21 -13.68 -4.05
N GLY A 449 12.13 -12.35 -3.99
CA GLY A 449 12.17 -11.54 -5.20
C GLY A 449 13.62 -11.22 -5.59
N PRO A 450 13.93 -11.08 -6.90
CA PRO A 450 15.27 -10.76 -7.38
C PRO A 450 15.69 -9.31 -7.11
N SER A 451 14.74 -8.45 -6.72
CA SER A 451 15.01 -7.04 -6.44
C SER A 451 15.08 -6.75 -4.94
N GLY A 452 15.78 -5.68 -4.59
CA GLY A 452 15.95 -5.25 -3.20
C GLY A 452 16.77 -6.25 -2.38
N ILE A 453 16.44 -6.38 -1.09
CA ILE A 453 17.17 -7.22 -0.11
C ILE A 453 16.50 -8.59 0.12
N SER A 454 15.45 -8.92 -0.64
CA SER A 454 14.64 -10.13 -0.39
C SER A 454 15.46 -11.42 -0.46
N SER A 455 16.33 -11.57 -1.46
CA SER A 455 17.20 -12.74 -1.61
C SER A 455 18.22 -12.83 -0.47
N GLU A 456 18.83 -11.72 -0.07
CA GLU A 456 19.80 -11.69 1.05
C GLU A 456 19.13 -12.08 2.37
N LEU A 457 17.92 -11.56 2.63
CA LEU A 457 17.11 -11.96 3.78
C LEU A 457 16.78 -13.47 3.76
N GLY A 458 16.38 -13.99 2.58
CA GLY A 458 16.07 -15.40 2.38
C GLY A 458 17.25 -16.30 2.66
N GLU A 459 18.43 -15.96 2.17
CA GLU A 459 19.66 -16.68 2.43
C GLU A 459 20.01 -16.69 3.92
N TRP A 460 19.89 -15.54 4.57
CA TRP A 460 20.18 -15.43 5.99
C TRP A 460 19.21 -16.28 6.82
N LEU A 461 17.92 -16.16 6.57
CA LEU A 461 16.88 -16.96 7.23
C LEU A 461 17.10 -18.45 7.00
N GLY A 462 17.43 -18.86 5.77
CA GLY A 462 17.72 -20.25 5.43
C GLY A 462 18.86 -20.80 6.24
N ARG A 463 19.98 -20.07 6.33
CA ARG A 463 21.13 -20.48 7.16
C ARG A 463 20.78 -20.55 8.66
N ALA A 464 20.07 -19.53 9.17
CA ALA A 464 19.71 -19.46 10.59
C ALA A 464 18.74 -20.58 11.00
N TRP A 465 17.69 -20.83 10.23
CA TRP A 465 16.73 -21.90 10.51
C TRP A 465 17.32 -23.30 10.31
N HIS A 466 18.20 -23.48 9.32
CA HIS A 466 18.92 -24.75 9.18
C HIS A 466 19.78 -25.05 10.41
N LYS A 467 20.63 -24.09 10.79
CA LYS A 467 21.57 -24.25 11.92
C LYS A 467 20.85 -24.47 13.24
N ASN A 468 19.78 -23.70 13.49
CA ASN A 468 19.17 -23.66 14.82
C ASN A 468 17.93 -24.55 14.95
N LEU A 469 17.21 -24.82 13.87
CA LEU A 469 15.94 -25.56 13.88
C LEU A 469 15.96 -26.85 13.04
N GLY A 470 17.03 -27.12 12.29
CA GLY A 470 17.11 -28.26 11.38
C GLY A 470 16.21 -28.12 10.14
N ILE A 471 15.74 -26.90 9.81
CA ILE A 471 14.87 -26.66 8.66
C ILE A 471 15.72 -26.44 7.41
N ASN A 472 15.46 -27.21 6.36
CA ASN A 472 16.12 -27.03 5.06
C ASN A 472 15.29 -26.07 4.20
N VAL A 473 15.80 -24.86 3.98
CA VAL A 473 15.15 -23.87 3.14
C VAL A 473 15.70 -23.92 1.73
N ASN A 474 14.81 -24.10 0.77
CA ASN A 474 15.08 -23.98 -0.66
C ASN A 474 14.54 -22.63 -1.16
N LEU A 475 15.41 -21.76 -1.62
CA LEU A 475 15.00 -20.44 -2.13
C LEU A 475 14.48 -20.54 -3.56
N ILE A 476 13.32 -19.97 -3.79
CA ILE A 476 12.68 -19.84 -5.10
C ILE A 476 12.75 -18.38 -5.50
N ASP A 477 13.86 -18.02 -6.14
CA ASP A 477 14.11 -16.65 -6.58
C ASP A 477 13.48 -16.41 -7.95
N THR A 478 12.33 -15.75 -7.96
CA THR A 478 11.58 -15.44 -9.18
C THR A 478 10.92 -14.07 -9.09
N ALA A 479 10.71 -13.45 -10.25
CA ALA A 479 10.03 -12.17 -10.33
C ALA A 479 8.61 -12.23 -9.72
N TYR A 480 8.18 -11.12 -9.13
CA TYR A 480 6.89 -11.01 -8.47
C TYR A 480 5.70 -11.33 -9.38
N GLU A 481 5.80 -10.99 -10.67
CA GLU A 481 4.79 -11.29 -11.68
C GLU A 481 4.56 -12.79 -11.88
N VAL A 482 5.57 -13.61 -11.57
CA VAL A 482 5.47 -15.08 -11.59
C VAL A 482 4.83 -15.60 -10.29
N TYR A 483 5.16 -15.01 -9.17
CA TYR A 483 4.65 -15.39 -7.84
C TYR A 483 3.21 -14.93 -7.59
N ARG A 484 2.89 -13.69 -7.94
CA ARG A 484 1.60 -13.04 -7.68
C ARG A 484 0.35 -13.79 -8.18
N PRO A 485 0.33 -14.35 -9.41
CA PRO A 485 -0.86 -15.06 -9.89
C PRO A 485 -1.32 -16.18 -8.97
N GLY A 486 -0.38 -16.91 -8.35
CA GLY A 486 -0.70 -17.94 -7.37
C GLY A 486 -1.34 -17.40 -6.10
N LEU A 487 -0.92 -16.22 -5.65
CA LEU A 487 -1.53 -15.54 -4.50
C LEU A 487 -2.97 -15.12 -4.82
N VAL A 488 -3.16 -14.40 -5.93
CA VAL A 488 -4.48 -13.88 -6.35
C VAL A 488 -5.47 -14.99 -6.66
N ALA A 489 -5.01 -16.08 -7.28
CA ALA A 489 -5.82 -17.26 -7.55
C ALA A 489 -6.03 -18.15 -6.30
N ARG A 490 -5.43 -17.80 -5.14
CA ARG A 490 -5.48 -18.58 -3.89
C ARG A 490 -5.01 -20.03 -4.07
N THR A 491 -3.98 -20.22 -4.88
CA THR A 491 -3.41 -21.54 -5.17
C THR A 491 -1.97 -21.68 -4.68
N SER A 492 -1.33 -20.58 -4.26
CA SER A 492 0.04 -20.63 -3.77
C SER A 492 0.12 -21.39 -2.44
N LYS A 493 1.19 -22.19 -2.33
CA LYS A 493 1.57 -22.91 -1.10
C LYS A 493 2.97 -22.48 -0.65
N LEU A 494 3.49 -21.46 -1.28
CA LEU A 494 4.87 -21.01 -1.19
C LEU A 494 4.94 -19.78 -0.29
N PRO A 495 5.38 -19.91 0.98
CA PRO A 495 5.71 -18.77 1.81
C PRO A 495 6.70 -17.85 1.11
N GLY A 496 6.64 -16.57 1.40
CA GLY A 496 7.49 -15.63 0.72
C GLY A 496 7.96 -14.48 1.59
N ILE A 497 9.13 -13.95 1.25
CA ILE A 497 9.61 -12.68 1.79
C ILE A 497 8.98 -11.57 0.97
N ASN A 498 8.02 -10.91 1.57
CA ASN A 498 7.31 -9.80 0.96
C ASN A 498 7.78 -8.48 1.57
N ALA A 499 7.84 -7.46 0.74
CA ALA A 499 8.06 -6.09 1.13
C ALA A 499 6.69 -5.40 1.25
N CYS A 500 6.38 -4.91 2.43
CA CYS A 500 5.16 -4.18 2.70
C CYS A 500 5.52 -2.74 3.02
N ARG A 501 4.75 -1.81 2.47
CA ARG A 501 4.90 -0.42 2.84
C ARG A 501 4.54 -0.22 4.31
N GLU A 502 5.27 0.66 4.95
CA GLU A 502 4.93 1.19 6.25
C GLU A 502 3.70 2.10 6.16
N GLU A 503 2.75 1.91 7.06
CA GLU A 503 1.52 2.72 7.21
C GLU A 503 1.64 3.70 8.39
N ASN A 504 2.80 4.33 8.53
CA ASN A 504 3.22 5.01 9.76
C ASN A 504 2.55 6.37 9.99
N HIS A 505 1.96 6.95 8.94
CA HIS A 505 1.55 8.35 8.98
C HIS A 505 0.06 8.52 9.21
N SER A 506 -0.65 7.44 9.40
CA SER A 506 -2.08 7.52 9.65
C SER A 506 -2.36 7.52 11.15
N ASN A 507 -2.95 8.59 11.64
CA ASN A 507 -3.63 8.58 12.95
C ASN A 507 -4.98 7.88 12.86
N LEU A 508 -5.31 7.31 11.71
CA LEU A 508 -6.49 6.50 11.50
C LEU A 508 -6.11 5.03 11.72
N PRO A 509 -6.43 4.41 12.87
CA PRO A 509 -5.93 3.09 13.24
C PRO A 509 -6.25 1.97 12.24
N TYR A 510 -7.32 2.12 11.47
CA TYR A 510 -7.69 1.11 10.49
C TYR A 510 -6.75 1.07 9.28
N ASP A 511 -6.01 2.15 9.00
CA ASP A 511 -5.01 2.16 7.92
C ASP A 511 -3.84 1.24 8.27
N TRP A 512 -3.55 1.07 9.56
CA TRP A 512 -2.52 0.11 10.00
C TRP A 512 -2.89 -1.33 9.67
N ALA A 513 -4.19 -1.63 9.74
CA ALA A 513 -4.69 -2.96 9.39
C ALA A 513 -4.95 -3.13 7.89
N HIS A 514 -4.84 -2.06 7.09
CA HIS A 514 -5.14 -2.12 5.66
C HIS A 514 -4.27 -3.14 4.92
N GLY A 515 -3.01 -3.21 5.25
CA GLY A 515 -2.12 -4.20 4.67
C GLY A 515 -2.54 -5.64 4.97
N PHE A 516 -3.16 -5.86 6.11
CA PHE A 516 -3.78 -7.16 6.42
C PHE A 516 -5.03 -7.43 5.58
N ASP A 517 -5.87 -6.41 5.32
CA ASP A 517 -6.99 -6.54 4.38
C ASP A 517 -6.53 -7.08 3.02
N VAL A 518 -5.42 -6.55 2.53
CA VAL A 518 -4.87 -6.95 1.23
C VAL A 518 -4.26 -8.34 1.25
N SER A 519 -3.60 -8.73 2.34
CA SER A 519 -2.76 -9.93 2.39
C SER A 519 -3.38 -11.11 3.12
N SER A 520 -4.27 -10.89 4.08
CA SER A 520 -4.67 -11.89 5.06
C SER A 520 -6.14 -12.25 5.04
N PHE A 521 -6.96 -11.55 4.24
CA PHE A 521 -8.40 -11.76 4.25
C PHE A 521 -8.92 -12.60 3.10
N SER A 522 -9.94 -13.36 3.44
CA SER A 522 -10.75 -14.12 2.50
C SER A 522 -11.54 -13.23 1.54
N SER A 523 -11.93 -12.03 1.96
CA SER A 523 -12.61 -11.05 1.09
C SER A 523 -11.79 -10.66 -0.13
N GLY A 524 -10.56 -11.15 -0.21
CA GLY A 524 -9.93 -11.51 -1.47
C GLY A 524 -9.51 -10.38 -2.35
N ARG A 525 -9.23 -9.21 -1.81
CA ARG A 525 -8.67 -8.16 -2.65
C ARG A 525 -7.31 -8.57 -3.21
N TYR A 526 -6.51 -9.27 -2.41
CA TYR A 526 -5.19 -9.71 -2.83
C TYR A 526 -4.94 -11.22 -2.62
N GLY A 527 -5.48 -11.80 -1.55
CA GLY A 527 -5.50 -13.24 -1.32
C GLY A 527 -4.14 -13.87 -1.09
N ALA A 528 -3.28 -13.26 -0.26
CA ALA A 528 -1.94 -13.79 0.02
C ALA A 528 -1.91 -15.17 0.73
N GLY A 529 -3.06 -15.85 0.80
CA GLY A 529 -3.16 -17.21 1.34
C GLY A 529 -2.96 -17.32 2.84
N GLN A 530 -3.28 -16.24 3.54
CA GLN A 530 -3.20 -16.14 5.00
C GLN A 530 -4.56 -15.84 5.59
N GLU A 531 -5.58 -16.56 5.17
CA GLU A 531 -6.93 -16.35 5.68
C GLU A 531 -6.97 -16.58 7.19
N VAL A 532 -7.42 -15.56 7.90
CA VAL A 532 -7.52 -15.56 9.36
C VAL A 532 -8.90 -15.02 9.69
N PRO A 533 -9.83 -15.85 10.15
CA PRO A 533 -11.23 -15.46 10.34
C PRO A 533 -11.43 -14.24 11.25
N TYR A 534 -10.66 -14.16 12.34
CA TYR A 534 -10.73 -13.00 13.23
C TYR A 534 -10.33 -11.70 12.51
N ALA A 535 -9.35 -11.78 11.61
CA ALA A 535 -8.82 -10.61 10.92
C ALA A 535 -9.86 -10.02 9.96
N THR A 536 -10.57 -10.85 9.20
CA THR A 536 -11.68 -10.41 8.34
C THR A 536 -12.74 -9.68 9.14
N LYS A 537 -13.21 -10.31 10.22
CA LYS A 537 -14.25 -9.73 11.09
C LYS A 537 -13.82 -8.41 11.71
N THR A 538 -12.60 -8.34 12.24
CA THR A 538 -12.08 -7.13 12.88
C THR A 538 -11.95 -5.99 11.89
N PHE A 539 -11.48 -6.29 10.68
CA PHE A 539 -11.38 -5.30 9.62
C PHE A 539 -12.76 -4.77 9.17
N GLU A 540 -13.74 -5.64 8.97
CA GLU A 540 -15.11 -5.23 8.63
C GLU A 540 -15.71 -4.32 9.71
N LEU A 541 -15.48 -4.62 11.00
CA LEU A 541 -15.87 -3.77 12.10
C LEU A 541 -15.18 -2.40 12.05
N MET A 542 -13.89 -2.36 11.73
CA MET A 542 -13.15 -1.10 11.61
C MET A 542 -13.64 -0.23 10.44
N LEU A 543 -14.01 -0.82 9.31
CA LEU A 543 -14.55 -0.07 8.17
C LEU A 543 -15.85 0.67 8.50
N GLY A 544 -16.70 0.07 9.32
CA GLY A 544 -17.98 0.64 9.74
C GLY A 544 -17.90 1.55 10.98
N GLU A 545 -16.75 1.60 11.66
CA GLU A 545 -16.63 2.31 12.93
C GLU A 545 -16.14 3.75 12.72
N LEU A 546 -16.84 4.72 13.28
CA LEU A 546 -16.50 6.15 13.22
C LEU A 546 -15.74 6.65 14.45
N ASP A 547 -15.88 5.97 15.59
CA ASP A 547 -15.15 6.32 16.81
C ASP A 547 -13.69 5.90 16.71
N ILE A 548 -12.78 6.88 16.75
CA ILE A 548 -11.33 6.67 16.62
C ILE A 548 -10.80 5.80 17.77
N GLY A 549 -11.32 5.95 18.98
CA GLY A 549 -10.90 5.18 20.15
C GLY A 549 -11.25 3.71 20.00
N VAL A 550 -12.48 3.41 19.53
CA VAL A 550 -12.93 2.03 19.26
C VAL A 550 -12.09 1.42 18.14
N ARG A 551 -11.84 2.16 17.04
CA ARG A 551 -10.98 1.67 15.96
C ARG A 551 -9.55 1.38 16.43
N LYS A 552 -8.98 2.21 17.32
CA LYS A 552 -7.67 1.96 17.94
C LYS A 552 -7.67 0.63 18.72
N GLY A 553 -8.72 0.37 19.46
CA GLY A 553 -8.90 -0.90 20.17
C GLY A 553 -8.90 -2.10 19.22
N LEU A 554 -9.71 -2.03 18.17
CA LEU A 554 -9.80 -3.08 17.14
C LEU A 554 -8.46 -3.32 16.43
N ALA A 555 -7.75 -2.25 16.06
CA ALA A 555 -6.44 -2.37 15.43
C ALA A 555 -5.40 -2.99 16.38
N SER A 556 -5.41 -2.60 17.66
CA SER A 556 -4.52 -3.16 18.67
C SER A 556 -4.77 -4.67 18.88
N GLU A 557 -6.04 -5.07 18.97
CA GLU A 557 -6.44 -6.48 19.03
C GLU A 557 -5.93 -7.25 17.80
N PHE A 558 -6.07 -6.66 16.63
CA PHE A 558 -5.63 -7.24 15.36
C PHE A 558 -4.13 -7.57 15.36
N PHE A 559 -3.28 -6.63 15.76
CA PHE A 559 -1.83 -6.85 15.82
C PHE A 559 -1.45 -7.84 16.92
N GLY A 560 -2.15 -7.83 18.05
CA GLY A 560 -1.98 -8.82 19.11
C GLY A 560 -2.28 -10.24 18.61
N GLU A 561 -3.37 -10.40 17.87
CA GLU A 561 -3.73 -11.69 17.28
C GLU A 561 -2.73 -12.13 16.19
N ASN A 562 -2.23 -11.23 15.34
CA ASN A 562 -1.17 -11.58 14.39
C ASN A 562 0.07 -12.12 15.10
N ARG A 563 0.42 -11.57 16.27
CA ARG A 563 1.50 -12.07 17.12
C ARG A 563 1.24 -13.52 17.57
N VAL A 564 0.00 -13.88 17.88
CA VAL A 564 -0.38 -15.24 18.27
C VAL A 564 -0.38 -16.19 17.08
N TRP A 565 -0.93 -15.76 15.97
CA TRP A 565 -1.07 -16.60 14.76
C TRP A 565 0.22 -16.72 13.96
N ALA A 566 1.09 -15.71 13.99
CA ALA A 566 2.36 -15.63 13.25
C ALA A 566 2.19 -15.93 11.74
N ASN A 567 1.12 -15.45 11.13
CA ASN A 567 0.86 -15.65 9.70
C ASN A 567 1.71 -14.72 8.83
N CYS A 568 1.99 -13.53 9.35
CA CYS A 568 2.89 -12.56 8.72
C CYS A 568 3.90 -12.11 9.77
N ILE A 569 5.15 -12.48 9.56
CA ILE A 569 6.23 -12.31 10.54
C ILE A 569 7.14 -11.18 10.08
N GLY A 570 7.06 -10.01 10.71
CA GLY A 570 7.95 -8.89 10.43
C GLY A 570 9.41 -9.23 10.73
N ILE A 571 10.32 -8.73 9.91
CA ILE A 571 11.76 -8.99 10.01
C ILE A 571 12.51 -7.69 10.31
N VAL A 572 12.56 -6.80 9.35
CA VAL A 572 13.21 -5.49 9.41
C VAL A 572 12.39 -4.46 8.64
N GLU A 573 12.55 -3.23 9.04
CA GLU A 573 12.01 -2.05 8.37
C GLU A 573 13.17 -1.31 7.72
N GLU A 574 13.20 -1.31 6.41
CA GLU A 574 14.22 -0.66 5.58
C GLU A 574 13.82 0.78 5.29
N GLN A 575 14.74 1.71 5.49
CA GLN A 575 14.58 3.09 5.08
C GLN A 575 14.96 3.24 3.60
N LEU A 576 14.02 3.68 2.77
CA LEU A 576 14.30 3.93 1.35
C LEU A 576 14.60 5.40 1.11
N TRP A 577 15.86 5.71 0.86
CA TRP A 577 16.31 7.05 0.54
C TRP A 577 16.90 7.10 -0.87
N PRO A 578 16.25 7.71 -1.85
CA PRO A 578 16.93 8.08 -3.09
C PRO A 578 17.94 9.18 -2.81
N PHE A 579 19.05 9.15 -3.52
CA PHE A 579 20.12 10.14 -3.39
C PHE A 579 20.21 11.01 -4.62
N SER A 580 20.58 12.28 -4.41
CA SER A 580 20.84 13.24 -5.47
C SER A 580 22.26 13.80 -5.40
N ASP A 581 22.79 14.20 -6.57
CA ASP A 581 24.07 14.92 -6.64
C ASP A 581 23.85 16.41 -6.34
N PRO A 582 24.35 16.94 -5.20
CA PRO A 582 24.18 18.35 -4.82
C PRO A 582 24.96 19.33 -5.69
N LYS A 583 25.84 18.84 -6.58
CA LYS A 583 26.54 19.70 -7.54
C LYS A 583 25.64 20.12 -8.67
N THR A 584 24.64 19.32 -8.99
CA THR A 584 23.72 19.50 -10.11
C THR A 584 22.30 19.77 -9.69
N VAL A 585 21.77 19.05 -8.69
CA VAL A 585 20.42 19.25 -8.15
C VAL A 585 20.44 20.37 -7.12
N VAL A 586 19.80 21.48 -7.42
CA VAL A 586 19.72 22.66 -6.52
C VAL A 586 18.37 22.78 -5.83
N GLY A 587 17.37 22.04 -6.29
CA GLY A 587 16.04 22.00 -5.70
C GLY A 587 15.31 20.69 -5.97
N TRP A 588 14.57 20.23 -4.98
CA TRP A 588 13.66 19.10 -5.06
C TRP A 588 12.69 19.18 -3.88
N ASP A 589 11.38 19.22 -4.15
CA ASP A 589 10.39 19.23 -3.08
C ASP A 589 10.40 17.88 -2.36
N GLN A 590 10.87 17.90 -1.14
CA GLN A 590 11.01 16.74 -0.27
C GLN A 590 9.97 16.74 0.85
N ARG A 591 8.78 17.31 0.61
CA ARG A 591 7.72 17.26 1.63
C ARG A 591 7.38 15.81 1.96
N PRO A 592 7.12 15.51 3.25
CA PRO A 592 6.67 14.18 3.62
C PRO A 592 5.38 13.83 2.88
N THR A 593 5.43 12.81 2.06
CA THR A 593 4.27 12.29 1.34
C THR A 593 4.15 10.80 1.67
N ALA A 594 2.97 10.37 2.06
CA ALA A 594 2.69 8.96 2.25
C ALA A 594 2.29 8.33 0.91
N VAL A 595 3.20 8.37 -0.06
CA VAL A 595 2.94 7.92 -1.43
C VAL A 595 3.71 6.64 -1.69
N GLN A 596 3.06 5.66 -2.26
CA GLN A 596 3.76 4.61 -2.97
C GLN A 596 4.30 5.20 -4.27
N ASN A 597 5.57 5.44 -4.28
CA ASN A 597 6.27 5.96 -5.44
C ASN A 597 7.46 5.07 -5.76
N LEU A 598 7.98 5.28 -6.93
CA LEU A 598 9.12 4.53 -7.45
C LEU A 598 10.34 4.72 -6.53
N ALA A 599 10.59 3.75 -5.64
CA ALA A 599 11.75 3.73 -4.75
C ALA A 599 11.99 5.03 -3.95
N GLY A 600 10.94 5.68 -3.49
CA GLY A 600 11.04 6.96 -2.77
C GLY A 600 11.18 8.18 -3.68
N ILE A 601 11.20 8.00 -5.00
CA ILE A 601 11.31 9.11 -5.96
C ILE A 601 9.91 9.66 -6.25
N ASN A 602 9.70 10.90 -5.91
CA ASN A 602 8.44 11.62 -6.13
C ASN A 602 8.69 13.06 -6.55
N ASN A 603 7.64 13.73 -6.99
CA ASN A 603 7.68 15.17 -7.30
C ASN A 603 8.86 15.60 -8.20
N VAL A 604 9.27 14.75 -9.16
CA VAL A 604 10.40 15.09 -10.06
C VAL A 604 10.14 16.37 -10.85
N ARG A 605 8.87 16.76 -11.04
CA ARG A 605 8.49 18.05 -11.63
C ARG A 605 9.04 19.26 -10.87
N THR A 606 9.36 19.10 -9.59
CA THR A 606 9.92 20.14 -8.74
C THR A 606 11.44 20.11 -8.66
N VAL A 607 12.10 19.20 -9.37
CA VAL A 607 13.56 19.14 -9.43
C VAL A 607 14.08 20.27 -10.30
N ALA A 608 14.97 21.07 -9.73
CA ALA A 608 15.68 22.13 -10.42
C ALA A 608 17.18 21.77 -10.53
N LEU A 609 17.74 22.00 -11.69
CA LEU A 609 19.18 21.81 -11.99
C LEU A 609 19.90 23.17 -12.01
N LYS A 610 21.24 23.13 -11.77
CA LYS A 610 22.10 24.32 -11.92
C LYS A 610 22.09 24.82 -13.34
#